data_e25cf770da6f22927fb772cf48121b16
#
_entry.id   e25cf770da6f22927fb772cf48121b16
#
_cell.length_a   1.000
_cell.length_b   1.000
_cell.length_c   1.000
_cell.angle_alpha   90.00
_cell.angle_beta   90.00
_cell.angle_gamma   90.00
#
_symmetry.space_group_name_H-M   'P 1'
#
loop_
_entity.id
_entity.type
_entity.pdbx_description
1 polymer ?
#
loop_
_entity_poly.entity_id
_entity_poly.type
_entity_poly.pdbx_seq_one_letter_code
_entity_poly.pdbx_strand_id
1 'polypeptide(L)'
;VRTHERVLARIEADLATGRWALGERLPAERALAEELGVSRPSVREAIRVLEAMGIVRTAVGSGPDAGATVVDRPAAGLGAAVRLHVASGTLAVRDVVETRVLLETWAAGAAAERVVAAQGTGERGADPGPGAPEVAEALAAARALLDRMDDPALAAEEFRELDASFHVLLVRLAGNPLVEAVMTGLRGAIESYVAQGSAALPSWERTAARLRAEHRAVLAAVTAGDGDRAAREVRAHIEGFYAETGL
;
A
#
# COMPACT_ATOMS: atom_id res chain seq x y z
N VAL A 1 -23.46 14.28 -19.92
CA VAL A 1 -22.07 14.26 -19.39
C VAL A 1 -21.77 15.65 -18.86
N ARG A 2 -21.40 15.78 -17.58
CA ARG A 2 -21.07 17.09 -16.99
C ARG A 2 -19.76 17.60 -17.58
N THR A 3 -19.58 18.94 -17.65
CA THR A 3 -18.41 19.54 -18.31
C THR A 3 -17.08 19.10 -17.69
N HIS A 4 -17.01 18.94 -16.37
CA HIS A 4 -15.80 18.46 -15.71
C HIS A 4 -15.48 16.98 -16.03
N GLU A 5 -16.47 16.12 -16.27
CA GLU A 5 -16.27 14.73 -16.71
C GLU A 5 -15.62 14.68 -18.10
N ARG A 6 -15.96 15.62 -18.99
CA ARG A 6 -15.27 15.75 -20.28
C ARG A 6 -13.80 16.16 -20.11
N VAL A 7 -13.53 17.04 -19.15
CA VAL A 7 -12.14 17.42 -18.81
C VAL A 7 -11.37 16.23 -18.26
N LEU A 8 -11.96 15.47 -17.34
CA LEU A 8 -11.34 14.24 -16.79
C LEU A 8 -11.01 13.24 -17.90
N ALA A 9 -11.98 12.91 -18.76
CA ALA A 9 -11.78 11.97 -19.87
C ALA A 9 -10.67 12.44 -20.84
N ARG A 10 -10.56 13.75 -21.06
CA ARG A 10 -9.47 14.28 -21.89
C ARG A 10 -8.11 14.16 -21.19
N ILE A 11 -8.02 14.51 -19.92
CA ILE A 11 -6.76 14.37 -19.16
C ILE A 11 -6.36 12.90 -19.08
N GLU A 12 -7.30 11.97 -18.87
CA GLU A 12 -7.06 10.53 -18.90
C GLU A 12 -6.45 10.08 -20.24
N ALA A 13 -7.04 10.52 -21.36
CA ALA A 13 -6.51 10.21 -22.69
C ALA A 13 -5.09 10.78 -22.92
N ASP A 14 -4.85 11.99 -22.44
CA ASP A 14 -3.54 12.64 -22.55
C ASP A 14 -2.47 11.93 -21.68
N LEU A 15 -2.83 11.46 -20.49
CA LEU A 15 -1.97 10.62 -19.63
C LEU A 15 -1.67 9.27 -20.29
N ALA A 16 -2.70 8.61 -20.86
CA ALA A 16 -2.54 7.32 -21.54
C ALA A 16 -1.64 7.41 -22.77
N THR A 17 -1.59 8.56 -23.46
CA THR A 17 -0.69 8.80 -24.59
C THR A 17 0.70 9.29 -24.20
N GLY A 18 0.97 9.45 -22.88
CA GLY A 18 2.25 9.93 -22.38
C GLY A 18 2.48 11.44 -22.59
N ARG A 19 1.42 12.21 -22.85
CA ARG A 19 1.54 13.67 -23.00
C ARG A 19 2.10 14.35 -21.74
N TRP A 20 1.82 13.77 -20.57
CA TRP A 20 2.39 14.19 -19.30
C TRP A 20 2.92 12.96 -18.54
N ALA A 21 4.21 12.97 -18.27
CA ALA A 21 4.88 11.94 -17.49
C ALA A 21 4.77 12.20 -15.97
N LEU A 22 5.15 11.20 -15.18
CA LEU A 22 5.30 11.37 -13.74
C LEU A 22 6.28 12.51 -13.43
N GLY A 23 5.90 13.39 -12.49
CA GLY A 23 6.66 14.57 -12.13
C GLY A 23 6.42 15.78 -13.03
N GLU A 24 5.77 15.61 -14.17
CA GLU A 24 5.44 16.74 -15.05
C GLU A 24 4.22 17.51 -14.57
N ARG A 25 4.18 18.77 -14.95
CA ARG A 25 3.09 19.67 -14.61
C ARG A 25 2.03 19.68 -15.69
N LEU A 26 0.78 19.66 -15.26
CA LEU A 26 -0.33 20.02 -16.11
C LEU A 26 -0.25 21.52 -16.45
N PRO A 27 -0.71 21.93 -17.64
CA PRO A 27 -0.87 23.34 -17.97
C PRO A 27 -1.70 24.08 -16.92
N ALA A 28 -1.45 25.38 -16.77
CA ALA A 28 -2.26 26.19 -15.86
C ALA A 28 -3.75 26.10 -16.17
N GLU A 29 -4.62 26.17 -15.16
CA GLU A 29 -6.09 26.06 -15.31
C GLU A 29 -6.63 26.93 -16.45
N ARG A 30 -6.05 28.13 -16.65
CA ARG A 30 -6.46 29.02 -17.75
C ARG A 30 -6.14 28.46 -19.11
N ALA A 31 -4.92 27.93 -19.28
CA ALA A 31 -4.49 27.36 -20.56
C ALA A 31 -5.28 26.09 -20.90
N LEU A 32 -5.52 25.20 -19.91
CA LEU A 32 -6.36 24.02 -20.09
C LEU A 32 -7.82 24.41 -20.43
N ALA A 33 -8.36 25.44 -19.81
CA ALA A 33 -9.71 25.92 -20.10
C ALA A 33 -9.84 26.45 -21.53
N GLU A 34 -8.84 27.21 -21.99
CA GLU A 34 -8.77 27.72 -23.37
C GLU A 34 -8.62 26.57 -24.38
N GLU A 35 -7.69 25.62 -24.14
CA GLU A 35 -7.44 24.46 -24.98
C GLU A 35 -8.67 23.57 -25.14
N LEU A 36 -9.39 23.33 -24.02
CA LEU A 36 -10.53 22.40 -24.00
C LEU A 36 -11.87 23.08 -24.32
N GLY A 37 -11.90 24.42 -24.50
CA GLY A 37 -13.12 25.17 -24.75
C GLY A 37 -14.12 25.07 -23.59
N VAL A 38 -13.66 25.08 -22.34
CA VAL A 38 -14.48 24.95 -21.12
C VAL A 38 -14.22 26.10 -20.14
N SER A 39 -15.04 26.19 -19.10
CA SER A 39 -14.84 27.19 -18.05
C SER A 39 -13.70 26.83 -17.12
N ARG A 40 -12.96 27.81 -16.57
CA ARG A 40 -11.94 27.61 -15.55
C ARG A 40 -12.45 26.87 -14.30
N PRO A 41 -13.67 27.16 -13.76
CA PRO A 41 -14.24 26.36 -12.69
C PRO A 41 -14.38 24.86 -13.01
N SER A 42 -14.72 24.50 -14.26
CA SER A 42 -14.83 23.09 -14.67
C SER A 42 -13.47 22.39 -14.69
N VAL A 43 -12.40 23.09 -15.11
CA VAL A 43 -11.02 22.58 -15.05
C VAL A 43 -10.60 22.41 -13.60
N ARG A 44 -10.85 23.40 -12.75
CA ARG A 44 -10.49 23.32 -11.32
C ARG A 44 -11.16 22.16 -10.62
N GLU A 45 -12.44 21.91 -10.93
CA GLU A 45 -13.16 20.77 -10.36
C GLU A 45 -12.56 19.43 -10.83
N ALA A 46 -12.22 19.31 -12.11
CA ALA A 46 -11.54 18.13 -12.62
C ALA A 46 -10.17 17.89 -11.93
N ILE A 47 -9.38 18.95 -11.73
CA ILE A 47 -8.10 18.86 -11.02
C ILE A 47 -8.29 18.40 -9.56
N ARG A 48 -9.33 18.90 -8.86
CA ARG A 48 -9.65 18.45 -7.50
C ARG A 48 -10.02 16.96 -7.46
N VAL A 49 -10.78 16.49 -8.44
CA VAL A 49 -11.10 15.05 -8.56
C VAL A 49 -9.83 14.23 -8.79
N LEU A 50 -8.96 14.67 -9.71
CA LEU A 50 -7.68 14.00 -9.96
C LEU A 50 -6.76 14.00 -8.73
N GLU A 51 -6.78 15.07 -7.94
CA GLU A 51 -6.03 15.14 -6.68
C GLU A 51 -6.60 14.18 -5.64
N ALA A 52 -7.93 14.13 -5.50
CA ALA A 52 -8.58 13.15 -4.62
C ALA A 52 -8.32 11.69 -5.04
N MET A 53 -8.14 11.44 -6.34
CA MET A 53 -7.77 10.13 -6.90
C MET A 53 -6.27 9.83 -6.76
N GLY A 54 -5.44 10.78 -6.31
CA GLY A 54 -4.00 10.61 -6.20
C GLY A 54 -3.22 10.63 -7.51
N ILE A 55 -3.83 11.15 -8.58
CA ILE A 55 -3.21 11.28 -9.91
C ILE A 55 -2.36 12.54 -10.02
N VAL A 56 -2.80 13.62 -9.37
CA VAL A 56 -2.06 14.87 -9.32
C VAL A 56 -1.91 15.36 -7.88
N ARG A 57 -0.93 16.21 -7.65
CA ARG A 57 -0.78 17.00 -6.43
C ARG A 57 -0.81 18.47 -6.79
N THR A 58 -1.67 19.25 -6.13
CA THR A 58 -1.71 20.68 -6.29
C THR A 58 -0.79 21.39 -5.30
N ALA A 59 -0.11 22.44 -5.78
CA ALA A 59 0.64 23.37 -4.92
C ALA A 59 0.04 24.76 -5.06
N VAL A 60 -0.32 25.35 -3.91
CA VAL A 60 -0.93 26.69 -3.84
C VAL A 60 0.19 27.75 -3.89
N GLY A 61 -0.03 28.80 -4.67
CA GLY A 61 0.88 29.92 -4.77
C GLY A 61 0.98 30.51 -6.19
N SER A 62 1.80 31.55 -6.34
CA SER A 62 2.15 32.15 -7.63
C SER A 62 3.59 31.90 -8.04
N GLY A 63 4.32 31.06 -7.31
CA GLY A 63 5.71 30.72 -7.55
C GLY A 63 5.90 29.63 -8.62
N PRO A 64 7.16 29.29 -8.94
CA PRO A 64 7.49 28.27 -9.93
C PRO A 64 6.95 26.89 -9.57
N ASP A 65 6.54 26.66 -8.31
CA ASP A 65 5.99 25.38 -7.82
C ASP A 65 4.45 25.32 -7.79
N ALA A 66 3.76 26.41 -8.17
CA ALA A 66 2.30 26.46 -8.23
C ALA A 66 1.73 25.64 -9.40
N GLY A 67 0.59 24.97 -9.18
CA GLY A 67 -0.11 24.21 -10.20
C GLY A 67 -0.28 22.73 -9.83
N ALA A 68 -0.77 21.95 -10.77
CA ALA A 68 -1.00 20.52 -10.62
C ALA A 68 0.15 19.73 -11.26
N THR A 69 0.78 18.85 -10.51
CA THR A 69 1.87 17.96 -10.96
C THR A 69 1.38 16.53 -10.93
N VAL A 70 1.66 15.77 -11.99
CA VAL A 70 1.36 14.33 -12.07
C VAL A 70 2.21 13.59 -11.04
N VAL A 71 1.57 12.80 -10.18
CA VAL A 71 2.25 12.07 -9.11
C VAL A 71 1.82 10.60 -9.10
N ASP A 72 2.73 9.74 -8.66
CA ASP A 72 2.45 8.32 -8.47
C ASP A 72 1.98 8.06 -7.02
N ARG A 73 0.68 8.21 -6.79
CA ARG A 73 0.05 7.94 -5.49
C ARG A 73 -1.28 7.20 -5.63
N PRO A 74 -1.33 6.06 -6.36
CA PRO A 74 -2.59 5.38 -6.66
C PRO A 74 -3.32 4.91 -5.39
N ALA A 75 -2.60 4.64 -4.32
CA ALA A 75 -3.16 4.20 -3.04
C ALA A 75 -4.05 5.26 -2.36
N ALA A 76 -3.82 6.55 -2.58
CA ALA A 76 -4.49 7.62 -1.83
C ALA A 76 -6.00 7.66 -2.09
N GLY A 77 -6.40 7.68 -3.37
CA GLY A 77 -7.81 7.70 -3.77
C GLY A 77 -8.53 6.40 -3.43
N LEU A 78 -7.89 5.27 -3.73
CA LEU A 78 -8.43 3.94 -3.44
C LEU A 78 -8.68 3.75 -1.93
N GLY A 79 -7.71 4.12 -1.10
CA GLY A 79 -7.82 4.00 0.34
C GLY A 79 -8.89 4.88 0.96
N ALA A 80 -9.05 6.11 0.47
CA ALA A 80 -10.11 7.00 0.93
C ALA A 80 -11.50 6.41 0.62
N ALA A 81 -11.69 5.88 -0.60
CA ALA A 81 -12.95 5.26 -0.99
C ALA A 81 -13.27 4.03 -0.13
N VAL A 82 -12.31 3.11 0.05
CA VAL A 82 -12.51 1.91 0.87
C VAL A 82 -12.86 2.27 2.31
N ARG A 83 -12.11 3.18 2.94
CA ARG A 83 -12.41 3.62 4.32
C ARG A 83 -13.82 4.16 4.47
N LEU A 84 -14.28 4.99 3.54
CA LEU A 84 -15.63 5.55 3.57
C LEU A 84 -16.70 4.46 3.42
N HIS A 85 -16.48 3.48 2.54
CA HIS A 85 -17.42 2.37 2.36
C HIS A 85 -17.46 1.44 3.56
N VAL A 86 -16.33 1.18 4.21
CA VAL A 86 -16.30 0.42 5.48
C VAL A 86 -17.00 1.21 6.57
N ALA A 87 -16.70 2.50 6.74
CA ALA A 87 -17.33 3.34 7.75
C ALA A 87 -18.85 3.50 7.57
N SER A 88 -19.33 3.47 6.32
CA SER A 88 -20.77 3.50 6.00
C SER A 88 -21.47 2.14 6.09
N GLY A 89 -20.74 1.06 6.39
CA GLY A 89 -21.26 -0.30 6.43
C GLY A 89 -21.58 -0.90 5.06
N THR A 90 -21.18 -0.24 3.96
CA THR A 90 -21.38 -0.77 2.60
C THR A 90 -20.41 -1.92 2.29
N LEU A 91 -19.22 -1.92 2.90
CA LEU A 91 -18.27 -3.02 2.88
C LEU A 91 -18.12 -3.58 4.29
N ALA A 92 -18.28 -4.89 4.44
CA ALA A 92 -18.08 -5.55 5.72
C ALA A 92 -16.57 -5.67 6.06
N VAL A 93 -16.23 -5.61 7.34
CA VAL A 93 -14.85 -5.85 7.82
C VAL A 93 -14.35 -7.21 7.34
N ARG A 94 -15.20 -8.24 7.37
CA ARG A 94 -14.88 -9.58 6.86
C ARG A 94 -14.38 -9.55 5.41
N ASP A 95 -15.01 -8.78 4.53
CA ASP A 95 -14.62 -8.70 3.12
C ASP A 95 -13.23 -8.05 2.97
N VAL A 96 -12.90 -7.08 3.84
CA VAL A 96 -11.56 -6.48 3.91
C VAL A 96 -10.53 -7.50 4.37
N VAL A 97 -10.86 -8.32 5.39
CA VAL A 97 -9.97 -9.38 5.91
C VAL A 97 -9.74 -10.46 4.85
N GLU A 98 -10.78 -10.94 4.17
CA GLU A 98 -10.67 -11.93 3.09
C GLU A 98 -9.80 -11.40 1.94
N THR A 99 -9.97 -10.13 1.56
CA THR A 99 -9.15 -9.47 0.54
C THR A 99 -7.69 -9.36 1.01
N ARG A 100 -7.45 -8.99 2.26
CA ARG A 100 -6.12 -8.94 2.86
C ARG A 100 -5.44 -10.32 2.81
N VAL A 101 -6.11 -11.38 3.25
CA VAL A 101 -5.61 -12.75 3.18
C VAL A 101 -5.23 -13.14 1.75
N LEU A 102 -6.08 -12.84 0.76
CA LEU A 102 -5.82 -13.16 -0.64
C LEU A 102 -4.54 -12.46 -1.15
N LEU A 103 -4.43 -11.15 -0.92
CA LEU A 103 -3.34 -10.36 -1.43
C LEU A 103 -2.02 -10.66 -0.73
N GLU A 104 -2.04 -10.80 0.59
CA GLU A 104 -0.82 -10.99 1.37
C GLU A 104 -0.27 -12.42 1.28
N THR A 105 -1.12 -13.44 1.15
CA THR A 105 -0.63 -14.82 0.91
C THR A 105 0.03 -14.94 -0.45
N TRP A 106 -0.55 -14.33 -1.49
CA TRP A 106 0.09 -14.25 -2.80
C TRP A 106 1.42 -13.48 -2.71
N ALA A 107 1.43 -12.33 -2.04
CA ALA A 107 2.61 -11.49 -1.93
C ALA A 107 3.76 -12.18 -1.18
N ALA A 108 3.45 -12.91 -0.11
CA ALA A 108 4.46 -13.67 0.64
C ALA A 108 5.15 -14.75 -0.22
N GLY A 109 4.37 -15.47 -1.03
CA GLY A 109 4.89 -16.42 -2.01
C GLY A 109 5.79 -15.76 -3.06
N ALA A 110 5.28 -14.71 -3.70
CA ALA A 110 6.03 -13.97 -4.72
C ALA A 110 7.29 -13.28 -4.15
N ALA A 111 7.25 -12.79 -2.90
CA ALA A 111 8.41 -12.25 -2.22
C ALA A 111 9.49 -13.31 -2.01
N ALA A 112 9.12 -14.52 -1.59
CA ALA A 112 10.05 -15.65 -1.43
C ALA A 112 10.70 -16.04 -2.76
N GLU A 113 9.94 -16.09 -3.85
CA GLU A 113 10.46 -16.34 -5.20
C GLU A 113 11.48 -15.27 -5.63
N ARG A 114 11.19 -13.98 -5.36
CA ARG A 114 12.13 -12.90 -5.64
C ARG A 114 13.41 -12.96 -4.83
N VAL A 115 13.32 -13.41 -3.56
CA VAL A 115 14.51 -13.62 -2.74
C VAL A 115 15.40 -14.70 -3.37
N VAL A 116 14.85 -15.81 -3.82
CA VAL A 116 15.59 -16.86 -4.52
C VAL A 116 16.22 -16.32 -5.80
N ALA A 117 15.46 -15.59 -6.62
CA ALA A 117 15.96 -15.01 -7.86
C ALA A 117 17.10 -14.01 -7.61
N ALA A 118 17.02 -13.21 -6.54
CA ALA A 118 18.04 -12.25 -6.16
C ALA A 118 19.35 -12.90 -5.66
N GLN A 119 19.26 -14.10 -5.07
CA GLN A 119 20.42 -14.87 -4.60
C GLN A 119 21.24 -15.50 -5.75
N GLY A 120 20.68 -15.53 -6.97
CA GLY A 120 21.34 -16.14 -8.13
C GLY A 120 21.44 -17.67 -8.04
N THR A 121 22.25 -18.24 -8.91
CA THR A 121 22.41 -19.73 -9.04
C THR A 121 23.19 -20.38 -7.89
N GLY A 122 23.62 -19.62 -6.89
CA GLY A 122 24.38 -20.14 -5.75
C GLY A 122 25.83 -20.57 -6.07
N GLU A 123 26.28 -20.43 -7.32
CA GLU A 123 27.65 -20.70 -7.70
C GLU A 123 28.59 -19.61 -7.13
N ARG A 124 29.71 -20.03 -6.58
CA ARG A 124 30.71 -19.12 -5.99
C ARG A 124 31.27 -18.21 -7.10
N GLY A 125 30.93 -16.91 -7.06
CA GLY A 125 31.35 -15.92 -8.04
C GLY A 125 30.30 -15.59 -9.11
N ALA A 126 29.07 -16.10 -9.00
CA ALA A 126 27.96 -15.65 -9.83
C ALA A 126 27.57 -14.22 -9.47
N ASP A 127 27.25 -13.41 -10.48
CA ASP A 127 26.70 -12.07 -10.24
C ASP A 127 25.36 -12.17 -9.51
N PRO A 128 25.07 -11.25 -8.58
CA PRO A 128 23.78 -11.18 -7.94
C PRO A 128 22.66 -11.06 -8.96
N GLY A 129 21.55 -11.76 -8.73
CA GLY A 129 20.40 -11.73 -9.63
C GLY A 129 19.77 -10.34 -9.75
N PRO A 130 18.87 -10.16 -10.71
CA PRO A 130 18.21 -8.88 -10.96
C PRO A 130 17.43 -8.41 -9.70
N GLY A 131 17.59 -7.14 -9.31
CA GLY A 131 16.93 -6.56 -8.14
C GLY A 131 17.51 -7.00 -6.78
N ALA A 132 18.69 -7.63 -6.75
CA ALA A 132 19.30 -8.08 -5.50
C ALA A 132 19.55 -6.97 -4.47
N PRO A 133 20.01 -5.76 -4.82
CA PRO A 133 20.16 -4.67 -3.87
C PRO A 133 18.83 -4.26 -3.23
N GLU A 134 17.78 -4.13 -4.02
CA GLU A 134 16.44 -3.73 -3.58
C GLU A 134 15.81 -4.80 -2.65
N VAL A 135 16.01 -6.08 -2.99
CA VAL A 135 15.57 -7.20 -2.14
C VAL A 135 16.31 -7.20 -0.82
N ALA A 136 17.63 -7.00 -0.84
CA ALA A 136 18.45 -6.97 0.37
C ALA A 136 18.05 -5.79 1.29
N GLU A 137 17.83 -4.61 0.72
CA GLU A 137 17.36 -3.43 1.45
C GLU A 137 15.98 -3.67 2.08
N ALA A 138 15.03 -4.23 1.30
CA ALA A 138 13.70 -4.54 1.81
C ALA A 138 13.72 -5.57 2.94
N LEU A 139 14.54 -6.62 2.84
CA LEU A 139 14.71 -7.60 3.92
C LEU A 139 15.37 -6.98 5.15
N ALA A 140 16.33 -6.08 4.99
CA ALA A 140 16.94 -5.37 6.10
C ALA A 140 15.95 -4.44 6.80
N ALA A 141 15.14 -3.71 6.02
CA ALA A 141 14.05 -2.88 6.56
C ALA A 141 13.00 -3.72 7.31
N ALA A 142 12.61 -4.89 6.78
CA ALA A 142 11.68 -5.79 7.44
C ALA A 142 12.23 -6.28 8.79
N ARG A 143 13.52 -6.67 8.84
CA ARG A 143 14.18 -7.05 10.10
C ARG A 143 14.17 -5.92 11.11
N ALA A 144 14.51 -4.71 10.68
CA ALA A 144 14.53 -3.53 11.56
C ALA A 144 13.15 -3.20 12.14
N LEU A 145 12.06 -3.39 11.36
CA LEU A 145 10.69 -3.25 11.89
C LEU A 145 10.41 -4.28 12.97
N LEU A 146 10.76 -5.56 12.73
CA LEU A 146 10.53 -6.64 13.70
C LEU A 146 11.40 -6.45 14.96
N ASP A 147 12.64 -5.99 14.83
CA ASP A 147 13.52 -5.69 15.98
C ASP A 147 12.93 -4.60 16.87
N ARG A 148 12.28 -3.59 16.28
CA ARG A 148 11.53 -2.59 17.05
C ARG A 148 10.28 -3.17 17.70
N MET A 149 9.54 -4.05 17.01
CA MET A 149 8.34 -4.69 17.55
C MET A 149 8.66 -5.65 18.71
N ASP A 150 9.88 -6.16 18.79
CA ASP A 150 10.32 -7.08 19.86
C ASP A 150 10.48 -6.39 21.24
N ASP A 151 10.48 -5.04 21.28
CA ASP A 151 10.47 -4.31 22.56
C ASP A 151 9.19 -4.61 23.35
N PRO A 152 9.27 -5.25 24.51
CA PRO A 152 8.11 -5.57 25.32
C PRO A 152 7.41 -4.33 25.91
N ALA A 153 8.11 -3.20 25.98
CA ALA A 153 7.58 -1.93 26.47
C ALA A 153 6.88 -1.09 25.37
N LEU A 154 6.88 -1.59 24.11
CA LEU A 154 6.28 -0.87 23.01
C LEU A 154 4.78 -0.66 23.23
N ALA A 155 4.32 0.58 23.07
CA ALA A 155 2.90 0.91 23.15
C ALA A 155 2.09 0.17 22.07
N ALA A 156 0.87 -0.25 22.40
CA ALA A 156 0.02 -1.00 21.46
C ALA A 156 -0.25 -0.24 20.15
N GLU A 157 -0.37 1.08 20.21
CA GLU A 157 -0.55 1.92 19.02
C GLU A 157 0.67 1.88 18.12
N GLU A 158 1.86 2.07 18.68
CA GLU A 158 3.12 2.01 17.91
C GLU A 158 3.37 0.60 17.35
N PHE A 159 3.04 -0.45 18.12
CA PHE A 159 3.10 -1.83 17.60
C PHE A 159 2.24 -1.99 16.34
N ARG A 160 0.98 -1.52 16.36
CA ARG A 160 0.07 -1.61 15.20
C ARG A 160 0.58 -0.82 13.98
N GLU A 161 1.23 0.32 14.18
CA GLU A 161 1.85 1.09 13.09
C GLU A 161 3.01 0.32 12.43
N LEU A 162 3.86 -0.31 13.26
CA LEU A 162 4.96 -1.15 12.78
C LEU A 162 4.45 -2.41 12.08
N ASP A 163 3.43 -3.06 12.62
CA ASP A 163 2.72 -4.20 12.05
C ASP A 163 2.22 -3.87 10.64
N ALA A 164 1.43 -2.80 10.50
CA ALA A 164 0.93 -2.36 9.21
C ALA A 164 2.06 -2.03 8.21
N SER A 165 3.17 -1.46 8.71
CA SER A 165 4.34 -1.15 7.88
C SER A 165 5.06 -2.41 7.42
N PHE A 166 5.17 -3.43 8.26
CA PHE A 166 5.74 -4.73 7.91
C PHE A 166 4.94 -5.42 6.80
N HIS A 167 3.62 -5.48 6.92
CA HIS A 167 2.75 -6.09 5.91
C HIS A 167 2.85 -5.37 4.54
N VAL A 168 2.84 -4.03 4.52
CA VAL A 168 3.04 -3.26 3.27
C VAL A 168 4.43 -3.54 2.67
N LEU A 169 5.46 -3.67 3.50
CA LEU A 169 6.81 -3.95 3.02
C LEU A 169 6.94 -5.34 2.39
N LEU A 170 6.28 -6.36 2.96
CA LEU A 170 6.20 -7.71 2.36
C LEU A 170 5.53 -7.66 0.98
N VAL A 171 4.43 -6.91 0.86
CA VAL A 171 3.73 -6.74 -0.42
C VAL A 171 4.61 -6.00 -1.44
N ARG A 172 5.35 -4.97 -1.02
CA ARG A 172 6.34 -4.29 -1.86
C ARG A 172 7.43 -5.24 -2.34
N LEU A 173 7.92 -6.12 -1.46
CA LEU A 173 8.93 -7.13 -1.79
C LEU A 173 8.45 -8.10 -2.87
N ALA A 174 7.15 -8.36 -2.98
CA ALA A 174 6.56 -9.15 -4.08
C ALA A 174 6.70 -8.50 -5.47
N GLY A 175 6.89 -7.18 -5.53
CA GLY A 175 7.24 -6.45 -6.75
C GLY A 175 6.09 -6.17 -7.72
N ASN A 176 4.83 -6.20 -7.25
CA ASN A 176 3.67 -5.79 -8.03
C ASN A 176 3.15 -4.44 -7.51
N PRO A 177 3.40 -3.31 -8.25
CA PRO A 177 3.00 -1.98 -7.79
C PRO A 177 1.49 -1.81 -7.61
N LEU A 178 0.67 -2.54 -8.37
CA LEU A 178 -0.79 -2.47 -8.22
C LEU A 178 -1.24 -3.12 -6.92
N VAL A 179 -0.69 -4.29 -6.58
CA VAL A 179 -1.00 -4.97 -5.30
C VAL A 179 -0.53 -4.11 -4.13
N GLU A 180 0.67 -3.51 -4.22
CA GLU A 180 1.17 -2.55 -3.22
C GLU A 180 0.21 -1.35 -3.06
N ALA A 181 -0.26 -0.78 -4.16
CA ALA A 181 -1.21 0.34 -4.13
C ALA A 181 -2.54 -0.05 -3.47
N VAL A 182 -3.08 -1.22 -3.80
CA VAL A 182 -4.32 -1.74 -3.20
C VAL A 182 -4.13 -1.96 -1.70
N MET A 183 -3.06 -2.63 -1.27
CA MET A 183 -2.78 -2.90 0.15
C MET A 183 -2.55 -1.61 0.94
N THR A 184 -1.78 -0.66 0.39
CA THR A 184 -1.59 0.66 0.99
C THR A 184 -2.92 1.41 1.10
N GLY A 185 -3.80 1.26 0.11
CA GLY A 185 -5.15 1.82 0.14
C GLY A 185 -6.03 1.18 1.22
N LEU A 186 -5.96 -0.14 1.41
CA LEU A 186 -6.71 -0.86 2.44
C LEU A 186 -6.19 -0.58 3.86
N ARG A 187 -4.95 -0.11 4.00
CA ARG A 187 -4.27 0.07 5.29
C ARG A 187 -5.14 0.78 6.34
N GLY A 188 -5.75 1.91 5.99
CA GLY A 188 -6.58 2.66 6.95
C GLY A 188 -7.85 1.92 7.40
N ALA A 189 -8.43 1.06 6.55
CA ALA A 189 -9.53 0.20 6.94
C ALA A 189 -9.05 -0.93 7.85
N ILE A 190 -7.89 -1.53 7.51
CA ILE A 190 -7.23 -2.57 8.31
C ILE A 190 -6.89 -2.02 9.71
N GLU A 191 -6.21 -0.87 9.79
CA GLU A 191 -5.86 -0.22 11.05
C GLU A 191 -7.09 0.05 11.94
N SER A 192 -8.21 0.44 11.33
CA SER A 192 -9.46 0.69 12.06
C SER A 192 -10.00 -0.57 12.73
N TYR A 193 -10.14 -1.69 12.01
CA TYR A 193 -10.67 -2.90 12.62
C TYR A 193 -9.66 -3.56 13.57
N VAL A 194 -8.35 -3.48 13.29
CA VAL A 194 -7.31 -3.98 14.19
C VAL A 194 -7.31 -3.20 15.50
N ALA A 195 -7.49 -1.88 15.46
CA ALA A 195 -7.61 -1.07 16.66
C ALA A 195 -8.84 -1.44 17.50
N GLN A 196 -10.01 -1.64 16.86
CA GLN A 196 -11.23 -2.09 17.52
C GLN A 196 -11.06 -3.48 18.13
N GLY A 197 -10.53 -4.44 17.38
CA GLY A 197 -10.27 -5.80 17.85
C GLY A 197 -9.28 -5.84 19.00
N SER A 198 -8.18 -5.08 18.92
CA SER A 198 -7.17 -5.00 19.97
C SER A 198 -7.75 -4.51 21.32
N ALA A 199 -8.73 -3.60 21.29
CA ALA A 199 -9.39 -3.09 22.49
C ALA A 199 -10.29 -4.14 23.18
N ALA A 200 -10.73 -5.16 22.45
CA ALA A 200 -11.56 -6.24 22.97
C ALA A 200 -10.77 -7.46 23.50
N LEU A 201 -9.45 -7.48 23.29
CA LEU A 201 -8.60 -8.62 23.66
C LEU A 201 -8.47 -8.75 25.19
N PRO A 202 -8.51 -9.99 25.72
CA PRO A 202 -8.31 -10.25 27.15
C PRO A 202 -6.93 -9.86 27.67
N SER A 203 -5.90 -9.95 26.82
CA SER A 203 -4.53 -9.53 27.15
C SER A 203 -3.78 -9.18 25.86
N TRP A 204 -3.49 -7.89 25.73
CA TRP A 204 -2.66 -7.38 24.65
C TRP A 204 -1.25 -7.98 24.67
N GLU A 205 -0.65 -8.11 25.86
CA GLU A 205 0.72 -8.61 26.00
C GLU A 205 0.89 -10.03 25.44
N ARG A 206 -0.09 -10.92 25.66
CA ARG A 206 -0.08 -12.27 25.12
C ARG A 206 -0.25 -12.27 23.60
N THR A 207 -1.19 -11.49 23.11
CA THR A 207 -1.43 -11.35 21.67
C THR A 207 -0.20 -10.76 20.97
N ALA A 208 0.39 -9.69 21.51
CA ALA A 208 1.60 -9.08 20.97
C ALA A 208 2.79 -10.07 20.95
N ALA A 209 2.97 -10.88 21.99
CA ALA A 209 4.02 -11.89 22.03
C ALA A 209 3.83 -12.95 20.92
N ARG A 210 2.58 -13.40 20.69
CA ARG A 210 2.24 -14.31 19.60
C ARG A 210 2.50 -13.67 18.24
N LEU A 211 1.99 -12.44 18.01
CA LEU A 211 2.18 -11.73 16.75
C LEU A 211 3.66 -11.51 16.41
N ARG A 212 4.53 -11.19 17.39
CA ARG A 212 5.99 -11.10 17.20
C ARG A 212 6.55 -12.40 16.65
N ALA A 213 6.20 -13.54 17.27
CA ALA A 213 6.66 -14.84 16.82
C ALA A 213 6.17 -15.19 15.41
N GLU A 214 4.92 -14.89 15.10
CA GLU A 214 4.33 -15.12 13.77
C GLU A 214 5.00 -14.27 12.70
N HIS A 215 5.23 -12.97 12.93
CA HIS A 215 5.96 -12.12 11.98
C HIS A 215 7.37 -12.61 11.70
N ARG A 216 8.09 -13.08 12.75
CA ARG A 216 9.43 -13.69 12.59
C ARG A 216 9.36 -14.96 11.74
N ALA A 217 8.31 -15.80 11.92
CA ALA A 217 8.13 -17.02 11.14
C ALA A 217 7.86 -16.69 9.65
N VAL A 218 7.02 -15.68 9.38
CA VAL A 218 6.76 -15.18 8.02
C VAL A 218 8.06 -14.70 7.36
N LEU A 219 8.80 -13.80 8.02
CA LEU A 219 10.04 -13.27 7.45
C LEU A 219 11.10 -14.35 7.25
N ALA A 220 11.20 -15.33 8.16
CA ALA A 220 12.11 -16.47 8.02
C ALA A 220 11.75 -17.33 6.80
N ALA A 221 10.47 -17.62 6.56
CA ALA A 221 10.00 -18.37 5.40
C ALA A 221 10.30 -17.62 4.09
N VAL A 222 10.02 -16.32 4.03
CA VAL A 222 10.34 -15.46 2.86
C VAL A 222 11.83 -15.43 2.61
N THR A 223 12.66 -15.25 3.64
CA THR A 223 14.12 -15.20 3.50
C THR A 223 14.71 -16.55 3.06
N ALA A 224 14.07 -17.65 3.44
CA ALA A 224 14.47 -19.01 3.03
C ALA A 224 14.01 -19.36 1.60
N GLY A 225 13.20 -18.51 0.96
CA GLY A 225 12.61 -18.78 -0.36
C GLY A 225 11.48 -19.83 -0.32
N ASP A 226 10.94 -20.14 0.87
CA ASP A 226 9.84 -21.10 1.04
C ASP A 226 8.49 -20.37 0.91
N GLY A 227 8.06 -20.17 -0.34
CA GLY A 227 6.83 -19.42 -0.66
C GLY A 227 5.57 -20.07 -0.10
N ASP A 228 5.47 -21.39 -0.14
CA ASP A 228 4.32 -22.11 0.41
C ASP A 228 4.20 -21.94 1.92
N ARG A 229 5.31 -22.02 2.63
CA ARG A 229 5.36 -21.78 4.06
C ARG A 229 5.03 -20.31 4.36
N ALA A 230 5.63 -19.36 3.65
CA ALA A 230 5.36 -17.94 3.85
C ALA A 230 3.88 -17.61 3.70
N ALA A 231 3.22 -18.15 2.67
CA ALA A 231 1.78 -17.99 2.44
C ALA A 231 0.94 -18.60 3.58
N ARG A 232 1.30 -19.79 4.08
CA ARG A 232 0.58 -20.41 5.22
C ARG A 232 0.73 -19.60 6.50
N GLU A 233 1.95 -19.15 6.82
CA GLU A 233 2.21 -18.35 8.03
C GLU A 233 1.45 -17.02 8.01
N VAL A 234 1.43 -16.30 6.87
CA VAL A 234 0.66 -15.06 6.71
C VAL A 234 -0.84 -15.30 6.88
N ARG A 235 -1.36 -16.35 6.26
CA ARG A 235 -2.78 -16.71 6.40
C ARG A 235 -3.14 -16.99 7.86
N ALA A 236 -2.37 -17.85 8.52
CA ALA A 236 -2.62 -18.22 9.91
C ALA A 236 -2.54 -17.00 10.85
N HIS A 237 -1.59 -16.09 10.59
CA HIS A 237 -1.42 -14.83 11.32
C HIS A 237 -2.67 -13.94 11.20
N ILE A 238 -3.15 -13.67 9.99
CA ILE A 238 -4.28 -12.77 9.76
C ILE A 238 -5.58 -13.40 10.30
N GLU A 239 -5.87 -14.65 9.94
CA GLU A 239 -7.08 -15.36 10.37
C GLU A 239 -7.09 -15.59 11.89
N GLY A 240 -5.93 -15.88 12.49
CA GLY A 240 -5.78 -16.07 13.93
C GLY A 240 -6.08 -14.81 14.73
N PHE A 241 -5.59 -13.65 14.29
CA PHE A 241 -5.91 -12.37 14.92
C PHE A 241 -7.41 -12.04 14.81
N TYR A 242 -7.97 -12.21 13.60
CA TYR A 242 -9.38 -11.94 13.35
C TYR A 242 -10.29 -12.83 14.22
N ALA A 243 -9.99 -14.13 14.30
CA ALA A 243 -10.74 -15.07 15.14
C ALA A 243 -10.63 -14.74 16.64
N GLU A 244 -9.47 -14.28 17.12
CA GLU A 244 -9.25 -13.91 18.52
C GLU A 244 -10.04 -12.65 18.91
N THR A 245 -10.24 -11.72 17.98
CA THR A 245 -10.96 -10.46 18.23
C THR A 245 -12.48 -10.59 18.17
N GLY A 246 -13.00 -11.66 17.56
CA GLY A 246 -14.43 -11.91 17.42
C GLY A 246 -15.15 -10.95 16.45
N LEU A 247 -14.41 -10.31 15.53
CA LEU A 247 -14.91 -9.37 14.53
C LEU A 247 -15.53 -10.06 13.33
#